data_5772b7460304beba697e8406200865d1
#
_entry.id   5772b7460304beba697e8406200865d1
#
_cell.length_a   1.000
_cell.length_b   1.000
_cell.length_c   1.000
_cell.angle_alpha   90.00
_cell.angle_beta   90.00
_cell.angle_gamma   90.00
#
_symmetry.space_group_name_H-M   'P 1'
#
loop_
_entity.id
_entity.type
_entity.pdbx_description
1 polymer ?
#
loop_
_entity_poly.entity_id
_entity_poly.type
_entity_poly.pdbx_seq_one_letter_code
_entity_poly.pdbx_strand_id
1 'polypeptide(L)'
;IMWYIWLHPDSPLFGKNKMATFERYFLAEKETHTEKKNPYYALLENETVVDNIMIEFGLDPKEDTHIVNGHVPVKRKDGESPIKCNGKVMVIDGGFSRAYQKETGIAGYTLIYNSYGLILAAHDPFESTEAAIEKERDIHSDSVIVKRTLERKTVGDTDVGKVLKERIADLEALLDAYRSGQIIEKI
;
A
#
# COMPACT_ATOMS: atom_id res chain seq x y z
N ILE A 1 -4.97 -6.12 -21.87
CA ILE A 1 -4.44 -5.92 -20.51
C ILE A 1 -5.57 -5.88 -19.49
N MET A 2 -6.58 -4.97 -19.62
CA MET A 2 -7.69 -4.83 -18.65
C MET A 2 -8.45 -6.14 -18.40
N TRP A 3 -8.78 -6.88 -19.46
CA TRP A 3 -9.44 -8.19 -19.33
C TRP A 3 -8.59 -9.18 -18.49
N TYR A 4 -7.27 -9.25 -18.76
CA TYR A 4 -6.37 -10.11 -18.00
C TYR A 4 -6.35 -9.74 -16.51
N ILE A 5 -6.17 -8.45 -16.20
CA ILE A 5 -6.07 -7.98 -14.81
C ILE A 5 -7.33 -8.30 -14.02
N TRP A 6 -8.52 -8.11 -14.60
CA TRP A 6 -9.77 -8.22 -13.88
C TRP A 6 -10.43 -9.59 -13.88
N LEU A 7 -10.09 -10.46 -14.84
CA LEU A 7 -10.83 -11.71 -15.06
C LEU A 7 -9.95 -12.95 -15.20
N HIS A 8 -8.64 -12.80 -15.38
CA HIS A 8 -7.77 -13.96 -15.58
C HIS A 8 -7.48 -14.67 -14.26
N PRO A 9 -7.53 -16.02 -14.22
CA PRO A 9 -7.27 -16.82 -13.00
C PRO A 9 -5.90 -16.58 -12.36
N ASP A 10 -4.88 -16.26 -13.17
CA ASP A 10 -3.52 -15.99 -12.70
C ASP A 10 -3.32 -14.54 -12.22
N SER A 11 -4.34 -13.68 -12.38
CA SER A 11 -4.25 -12.31 -11.91
C SER A 11 -4.43 -12.23 -10.39
N PRO A 12 -3.48 -11.64 -9.66
CA PRO A 12 -3.64 -11.40 -8.22
C PRO A 12 -4.83 -10.50 -7.88
N LEU A 13 -5.19 -9.57 -8.78
CA LEU A 13 -6.33 -8.67 -8.59
C LEU A 13 -7.67 -9.44 -8.66
N PHE A 14 -7.82 -10.37 -9.60
CA PHE A 14 -8.99 -11.25 -9.62
C PHE A 14 -9.00 -12.22 -8.44
N GLY A 15 -7.83 -12.71 -8.04
CA GLY A 15 -7.59 -13.42 -6.79
C GLY A 15 -8.19 -14.84 -6.69
N LYS A 16 -8.76 -15.37 -7.78
CA LYS A 16 -9.42 -16.68 -7.80
C LYS A 16 -9.53 -17.25 -9.22
N ASN A 17 -9.82 -18.54 -9.33
CA ASN A 17 -9.89 -19.22 -10.62
C ASN A 17 -11.18 -18.96 -11.40
N LYS A 18 -12.28 -18.61 -10.73
CA LYS A 18 -13.59 -18.29 -11.32
C LYS A 18 -14.43 -17.47 -10.37
N MET A 19 -15.51 -16.92 -10.88
CA MET A 19 -16.57 -16.30 -10.08
C MET A 19 -17.81 -17.19 -10.13
N ALA A 20 -18.12 -17.90 -9.04
CA ALA A 20 -19.20 -18.85 -8.95
C ALA A 20 -20.56 -18.22 -8.62
N THR A 21 -20.84 -17.02 -9.11
CA THR A 21 -22.07 -16.28 -8.78
C THR A 21 -23.30 -16.96 -9.38
N PHE A 22 -23.24 -17.29 -10.66
CA PHE A 22 -24.38 -17.93 -11.34
C PHE A 22 -24.58 -19.37 -10.87
N GLU A 23 -23.51 -20.11 -10.63
CA GLU A 23 -23.58 -21.47 -10.10
C GLU A 23 -24.32 -21.48 -8.76
N ARG A 24 -24.08 -20.51 -7.88
CA ARG A 24 -24.76 -20.39 -6.59
C ARG A 24 -26.27 -20.10 -6.71
N TYR A 25 -26.69 -19.44 -7.79
CA TYR A 25 -28.10 -19.14 -8.03
C TYR A 25 -28.84 -20.26 -8.76
N PHE A 26 -28.19 -20.95 -9.69
CA PHE A 26 -28.87 -21.82 -10.63
C PHE A 26 -28.56 -23.30 -10.46
N LEU A 27 -27.52 -23.68 -9.73
CA LEU A 27 -27.10 -25.06 -9.54
C LEU A 27 -27.18 -25.42 -8.06
N ALA A 28 -27.73 -26.62 -7.80
CA ALA A 28 -27.83 -27.15 -6.44
C ALA A 28 -26.53 -27.83 -5.97
N GLU A 29 -25.70 -28.23 -6.91
CA GLU A 29 -24.44 -28.94 -6.68
C GLU A 29 -23.39 -28.00 -6.05
N LYS A 30 -23.18 -28.14 -4.74
CA LYS A 30 -22.29 -27.30 -3.96
C LYS A 30 -20.82 -27.32 -4.43
N GLU A 31 -20.42 -28.39 -5.09
CA GLU A 31 -19.06 -28.51 -5.65
C GLU A 31 -18.80 -27.46 -6.72
N THR A 32 -19.81 -27.04 -7.48
CA THR A 32 -19.74 -26.02 -8.51
C THR A 32 -19.54 -24.62 -7.90
N HIS A 33 -19.89 -24.42 -6.62
CA HIS A 33 -19.77 -23.16 -5.90
C HIS A 33 -18.36 -22.88 -5.40
N THR A 34 -17.45 -23.87 -5.48
CA THR A 34 -16.10 -23.75 -4.95
C THR A 34 -15.23 -22.86 -5.85
N GLU A 35 -14.64 -21.85 -5.27
CA GLU A 35 -13.67 -20.96 -5.90
C GLU A 35 -12.27 -21.24 -5.29
N LYS A 36 -11.28 -21.53 -6.14
CA LYS A 36 -9.89 -21.67 -5.69
C LYS A 36 -9.24 -20.31 -5.66
N LYS A 37 -8.72 -19.94 -4.50
CA LYS A 37 -7.97 -18.68 -4.32
C LYS A 37 -6.65 -18.71 -5.07
N ASN A 38 -6.24 -17.56 -5.58
CA ASN A 38 -4.91 -17.34 -6.15
C ASN A 38 -3.86 -17.54 -5.05
N PRO A 39 -2.74 -18.22 -5.30
CA PRO A 39 -1.70 -18.47 -4.31
C PRO A 39 -0.96 -17.20 -3.86
N TYR A 40 -1.04 -16.10 -4.60
CA TYR A 40 -0.35 -14.85 -4.29
C TYR A 40 -0.53 -14.42 -2.83
N TYR A 41 -1.77 -14.40 -2.33
CA TYR A 41 -2.05 -13.93 -0.97
C TYR A 41 -1.45 -14.83 0.12
N ALA A 42 -1.36 -16.13 -0.13
CA ALA A 42 -0.69 -17.06 0.78
C ALA A 42 0.85 -16.94 0.71
N LEU A 43 1.37 -16.53 -0.44
CA LEU A 43 2.81 -16.36 -0.67
C LEU A 43 3.37 -15.04 -0.13
N LEU A 44 2.52 -14.08 0.26
CA LEU A 44 2.95 -12.82 0.87
C LEU A 44 3.64 -12.99 2.23
N GLU A 45 3.54 -14.17 2.85
CA GLU A 45 4.30 -14.52 4.06
C GLU A 45 5.66 -15.18 3.74
N ASN A 46 5.94 -15.47 2.47
CA ASN A 46 7.18 -16.10 2.05
C ASN A 46 8.19 -15.04 1.59
N GLU A 47 9.21 -14.80 2.41
CA GLU A 47 10.20 -13.76 2.15
C GLU A 47 10.93 -13.94 0.80
N THR A 48 11.27 -15.17 0.42
CA THR A 48 11.92 -15.44 -0.87
C THR A 48 11.05 -15.04 -2.05
N VAL A 49 9.73 -15.29 -1.97
CA VAL A 49 8.79 -14.90 -3.03
C VAL A 49 8.66 -13.38 -3.09
N VAL A 50 8.55 -12.73 -1.93
CA VAL A 50 8.48 -11.27 -1.83
C VAL A 50 9.74 -10.62 -2.39
N ASP A 51 10.92 -11.14 -2.05
CA ASP A 51 12.19 -10.64 -2.56
C ASP A 51 12.29 -10.81 -4.09
N ASN A 52 11.86 -11.94 -4.62
CA ASN A 52 11.85 -12.18 -6.07
C ASN A 52 10.90 -11.20 -6.79
N ILE A 53 9.74 -10.90 -6.21
CA ILE A 53 8.84 -9.88 -6.77
C ILE A 53 9.53 -8.51 -6.80
N MET A 54 10.18 -8.10 -5.72
CA MET A 54 10.92 -6.83 -5.68
C MET A 54 12.01 -6.77 -6.76
N ILE A 55 12.80 -7.83 -6.89
CA ILE A 55 13.86 -7.93 -7.92
C ILE A 55 13.28 -7.83 -9.33
N GLU A 56 12.14 -8.46 -9.61
CA GLU A 56 11.48 -8.39 -10.92
C GLU A 56 11.05 -6.96 -11.27
N PHE A 57 10.73 -6.14 -10.26
CA PHE A 57 10.44 -4.71 -10.41
C PHE A 57 11.71 -3.82 -10.36
N GLY A 58 12.90 -4.41 -10.34
CA GLY A 58 14.17 -3.67 -10.32
C GLY A 58 14.50 -3.03 -8.98
N LEU A 59 13.92 -3.53 -7.89
CA LEU A 59 14.15 -3.04 -6.53
C LEU A 59 15.11 -3.97 -5.78
N ASP A 60 15.96 -3.41 -4.91
CA ASP A 60 16.79 -4.20 -3.99
C ASP A 60 15.99 -4.52 -2.72
N PRO A 61 15.73 -5.82 -2.42
CA PRO A 61 15.02 -6.21 -1.21
C PRO A 61 15.74 -5.88 0.11
N LYS A 62 17.02 -5.51 0.04
CA LYS A 62 17.83 -5.11 1.21
C LYS A 62 17.73 -3.62 1.51
N GLU A 63 17.27 -2.85 0.54
CA GLU A 63 17.06 -1.43 0.69
C GLU A 63 15.72 -1.13 1.40
N ASP A 64 15.42 0.17 1.54
CA ASP A 64 14.16 0.66 2.11
C ASP A 64 13.04 0.62 1.07
N THR A 65 12.71 -0.60 0.63
CA THR A 65 11.70 -0.87 -0.39
C THR A 65 10.55 -1.67 0.21
N HIS A 66 9.34 -1.39 -0.23
CA HIS A 66 8.13 -2.01 0.30
C HIS A 66 7.13 -2.31 -0.80
N ILE A 67 6.39 -3.39 -0.63
CA ILE A 67 5.18 -3.71 -1.40
C ILE A 67 3.97 -3.27 -0.59
N VAL A 68 3.09 -2.47 -1.21
CA VAL A 68 1.84 -2.04 -0.59
C VAL A 68 0.68 -2.62 -1.39
N ASN A 69 -0.15 -3.42 -0.73
CA ASN A 69 -1.32 -4.08 -1.32
C ASN A 69 -2.63 -3.49 -0.82
N GLY A 70 -3.62 -3.46 -1.71
CA GLY A 70 -5.04 -3.26 -1.41
C GLY A 70 -5.89 -4.41 -1.94
N HIS A 71 -7.17 -4.15 -2.14
CA HIS A 71 -8.17 -5.00 -2.78
C HIS A 71 -8.66 -6.20 -1.95
N VAL A 72 -7.80 -6.90 -1.24
CA VAL A 72 -8.22 -8.01 -0.36
C VAL A 72 -8.07 -7.55 1.09
N PRO A 73 -9.20 -7.37 1.82
CA PRO A 73 -9.17 -6.86 3.17
C PRO A 73 -8.47 -7.79 4.15
N VAL A 74 -7.71 -7.20 5.07
CA VAL A 74 -7.12 -7.91 6.21
C VAL A 74 -8.21 -8.28 7.20
N LYS A 75 -8.26 -9.54 7.61
CA LYS A 75 -9.18 -10.04 8.62
C LYS A 75 -8.58 -9.95 10.01
N ARG A 76 -8.51 -8.73 10.55
CA ARG A 76 -7.98 -8.48 11.90
C ARG A 76 -8.72 -9.31 12.96
N LYS A 77 -10.02 -9.53 12.76
CA LYS A 77 -10.84 -10.36 13.65
C LYS A 77 -10.32 -11.80 13.77
N ASP A 78 -9.75 -12.32 12.69
CA ASP A 78 -9.18 -13.67 12.64
C ASP A 78 -7.69 -13.68 13.05
N GLY A 79 -7.15 -12.54 13.53
CA GLY A 79 -5.75 -12.38 13.95
C GLY A 79 -4.78 -12.13 12.79
N GLU A 80 -5.27 -11.83 11.59
CA GLU A 80 -4.41 -11.53 10.45
C GLU A 80 -3.70 -10.19 10.65
N SER A 81 -2.36 -10.18 10.42
CA SER A 81 -1.56 -8.96 10.45
C SER A 81 -1.55 -8.26 9.09
N PRO A 82 -1.73 -6.93 9.05
CA PRO A 82 -1.52 -6.14 7.83
C PRO A 82 -0.06 -6.02 7.43
N ILE A 83 0.87 -6.28 8.36
CA ILE A 83 2.31 -6.20 8.12
C ILE A 83 2.84 -7.62 7.97
N LYS A 84 3.45 -7.92 6.81
CA LYS A 84 3.95 -9.22 6.43
C LYS A 84 5.44 -9.14 6.08
N CYS A 85 6.14 -10.28 6.12
CA CYS A 85 7.58 -10.37 5.81
C CYS A 85 8.40 -9.27 6.48
N ASN A 86 8.26 -9.13 7.82
CA ASN A 86 9.01 -8.15 8.62
C ASN A 86 8.91 -6.70 8.09
N GLY A 87 7.74 -6.32 7.54
CA GLY A 87 7.50 -4.98 7.03
C GLY A 87 7.82 -4.79 5.55
N LYS A 88 8.30 -5.80 4.83
CA LYS A 88 8.48 -5.73 3.38
C LYS A 88 7.16 -5.60 2.63
N VAL A 89 6.09 -6.19 3.17
CA VAL A 89 4.75 -6.12 2.58
C VAL A 89 3.76 -5.53 3.57
N MET A 90 2.95 -4.60 3.10
CA MET A 90 1.87 -3.99 3.87
C MET A 90 0.56 -4.12 3.11
N VAL A 91 -0.44 -4.71 3.75
CA VAL A 91 -1.81 -4.82 3.22
C VAL A 91 -2.65 -3.75 3.90
N ILE A 92 -3.02 -2.70 3.14
CA ILE A 92 -3.68 -1.52 3.69
C ILE A 92 -5.20 -1.52 3.49
N ASP A 93 -5.78 -2.60 3.00
CA ASP A 93 -7.21 -2.75 2.85
C ASP A 93 -7.82 -3.34 4.13
N GLY A 94 -8.67 -2.56 4.79
CA GLY A 94 -9.45 -3.00 5.95
C GLY A 94 -10.94 -3.13 5.64
N GLY A 95 -11.33 -2.92 4.38
CA GLY A 95 -12.75 -2.93 3.97
C GLY A 95 -13.52 -1.75 4.55
N PHE A 96 -13.27 -0.53 4.07
CA PHE A 96 -13.93 0.71 4.53
C PHE A 96 -15.46 0.67 4.46
N SER A 97 -16.01 -0.15 3.58
CA SER A 97 -17.46 -0.34 3.49
C SER A 97 -18.01 -0.94 4.78
N ARG A 98 -19.07 -0.35 5.30
CA ARG A 98 -19.78 -0.81 6.51
C ARG A 98 -20.16 -2.30 6.45
N ALA A 99 -20.42 -2.82 5.25
CA ALA A 99 -20.73 -4.23 5.04
C ALA A 99 -19.54 -5.16 5.38
N TYR A 100 -18.32 -4.72 5.11
CA TYR A 100 -17.10 -5.49 5.37
C TYR A 100 -16.59 -5.37 6.80
N GLN A 101 -16.88 -4.29 7.52
CA GLN A 101 -16.38 -4.06 8.88
C GLN A 101 -16.72 -5.18 9.85
N LYS A 102 -17.89 -5.83 9.68
CA LYS A 102 -18.29 -7.01 10.47
C LYS A 102 -17.39 -8.22 10.23
N GLU A 103 -16.88 -8.35 9.02
CA GLU A 103 -16.01 -9.47 8.60
C GLU A 103 -14.55 -9.20 8.98
N THR A 104 -14.08 -7.97 8.78
CA THR A 104 -12.68 -7.59 9.01
C THR A 104 -12.39 -7.21 10.46
N GLY A 105 -13.37 -6.67 11.17
CA GLY A 105 -13.23 -6.18 12.55
C GLY A 105 -12.58 -4.80 12.66
N ILE A 106 -12.46 -4.07 11.52
CA ILE A 106 -11.82 -2.74 11.46
C ILE A 106 -12.47 -1.90 10.36
N ALA A 107 -12.34 -0.57 10.44
CA ALA A 107 -12.83 0.34 9.41
C ALA A 107 -11.83 0.50 8.25
N GLY A 108 -10.54 0.36 8.51
CA GLY A 108 -9.52 0.48 7.48
C GLY A 108 -8.14 0.79 8.03
N TYR A 109 -7.19 0.97 7.12
CA TYR A 109 -5.82 1.34 7.44
C TYR A 109 -5.43 2.63 6.73
N THR A 110 -4.56 3.41 7.38
CA THR A 110 -3.84 4.53 6.77
C THR A 110 -2.35 4.28 6.88
N LEU A 111 -1.66 4.25 5.74
CA LEU A 111 -0.21 4.21 5.71
C LEU A 111 0.32 5.64 5.68
N ILE A 112 1.12 5.99 6.66
CA ILE A 112 1.73 7.31 6.84
C ILE A 112 3.22 7.18 6.59
N TYR A 113 3.72 7.86 5.57
CA TYR A 113 5.15 8.02 5.33
C TYR A 113 5.58 9.43 5.70
N ASN A 114 6.59 9.54 6.53
CA ASN A 114 7.18 10.82 6.92
C ASN A 114 8.72 10.72 6.94
N SER A 115 9.38 11.84 7.27
CA SER A 115 10.85 11.91 7.29
C SER A 115 11.53 10.97 8.29
N TYR A 116 10.79 10.30 9.15
CA TYR A 116 11.31 9.37 10.17
C TYR A 116 10.90 7.91 9.92
N GLY A 117 10.11 7.63 8.88
CA GLY A 117 9.76 6.27 8.50
C GLY A 117 8.30 6.05 8.15
N LEU A 118 7.87 4.80 8.30
CA LEU A 118 6.54 4.30 7.96
C LEU A 118 5.75 3.95 9.21
N ILE A 119 4.52 4.44 9.27
CA ILE A 119 3.56 4.17 10.34
C ILE A 119 2.28 3.65 9.70
N LEU A 120 1.74 2.56 10.22
CA LEU A 120 0.45 2.04 9.83
C LEU A 120 -0.56 2.33 10.95
N ALA A 121 -1.56 3.14 10.65
CA ALA A 121 -2.67 3.43 11.56
C ALA A 121 -3.88 2.55 11.18
N ALA A 122 -4.40 1.81 12.15
CA ALA A 122 -5.60 1.00 12.04
C ALA A 122 -6.77 1.76 12.67
N HIS A 123 -7.88 1.92 11.96
CA HIS A 123 -9.03 2.69 12.40
C HIS A 123 -10.16 1.75 12.85
N ASP A 124 -10.67 1.97 14.05
CA ASP A 124 -11.83 1.24 14.52
C ASP A 124 -13.10 1.69 13.79
N PRO A 125 -14.11 0.80 13.64
CA PRO A 125 -15.37 1.14 13.02
C PRO A 125 -16.08 2.30 13.74
N PHE A 126 -16.50 3.30 12.97
CA PHE A 126 -17.33 4.40 13.48
C PHE A 126 -18.78 3.94 13.60
N GLU A 127 -19.35 4.01 14.81
CA GLU A 127 -20.72 3.58 15.07
C GLU A 127 -21.74 4.60 14.55
N SER A 128 -21.77 5.80 15.14
CA SER A 128 -22.59 6.94 14.72
C SER A 128 -22.14 8.22 15.43
N THR A 129 -22.53 9.36 14.91
CA THR A 129 -22.29 10.68 15.54
C THR A 129 -22.96 10.76 16.90
N GLU A 130 -24.20 10.27 17.03
CA GLU A 130 -24.94 10.25 18.28
C GLU A 130 -24.24 9.41 19.33
N ALA A 131 -23.79 8.20 18.97
CA ALA A 131 -23.06 7.34 19.88
C ALA A 131 -21.71 7.94 20.32
N ALA A 132 -21.03 8.65 19.43
CA ALA A 132 -19.79 9.35 19.76
C ALA A 132 -20.01 10.48 20.76
N ILE A 133 -21.09 11.27 20.58
CA ILE A 133 -21.44 12.39 21.47
C ILE A 133 -21.96 11.86 22.82
N GLU A 134 -22.92 10.93 22.81
CA GLU A 134 -23.55 10.43 24.05
C GLU A 134 -22.61 9.63 24.95
N LYS A 135 -21.69 8.85 24.32
CA LYS A 135 -20.76 8.00 25.03
C LYS A 135 -19.38 8.63 25.24
N GLU A 136 -19.20 9.88 24.77
CA GLU A 136 -17.91 10.58 24.76
C GLU A 136 -16.80 9.70 24.17
N ARG A 137 -17.15 8.85 23.19
CA ARG A 137 -16.19 7.94 22.54
C ARG A 137 -15.49 8.65 21.40
N ASP A 138 -14.19 8.76 21.54
CA ASP A 138 -13.33 9.15 20.44
C ASP A 138 -13.15 8.00 19.44
N ILE A 139 -12.80 8.32 18.19
CA ILE A 139 -12.43 7.31 17.20
C ILE A 139 -11.04 6.81 17.58
N HIS A 140 -11.00 5.58 18.07
CA HIS A 140 -9.72 4.97 18.39
C HIS A 140 -9.00 4.54 17.11
N SER A 141 -7.72 4.88 17.04
CA SER A 141 -6.83 4.44 15.98
C SER A 141 -5.56 3.90 16.62
N ASP A 142 -5.30 2.63 16.38
CA ASP A 142 -4.05 1.99 16.79
C ASP A 142 -2.98 2.27 15.74
N SER A 143 -1.83 2.77 16.16
CA SER A 143 -0.71 3.04 15.26
C SER A 143 0.45 2.10 15.54
N VAL A 144 0.93 1.44 14.50
CA VAL A 144 2.11 0.58 14.55
C VAL A 144 3.21 1.20 13.69
N ILE A 145 4.38 1.39 14.30
CA ILE A 145 5.56 1.82 13.56
C ILE A 145 6.08 0.60 12.77
N VAL A 146 5.95 0.66 11.45
CA VAL A 146 6.43 -0.41 10.56
C VAL A 146 7.94 -0.32 10.43
N LYS A 147 8.46 0.90 10.22
CA LYS A 147 9.88 1.17 10.12
C LYS A 147 10.20 2.56 10.64
N ARG A 148 11.28 2.66 11.39
CA ARG A 148 11.84 3.93 11.86
C ARG A 148 13.27 4.09 11.34
N THR A 149 13.55 5.25 10.76
CA THR A 149 14.91 5.66 10.40
C THR A 149 15.53 6.47 11.54
N LEU A 150 16.82 6.21 11.83
CA LEU A 150 17.56 6.97 12.84
C LEU A 150 17.85 8.40 12.37
N GLU A 151 18.12 8.53 11.07
CA GLU A 151 18.38 9.81 10.43
C GLU A 151 17.14 10.30 9.69
N ARG A 152 16.90 11.59 9.80
CA ARG A 152 15.78 12.24 9.12
C ARG A 152 16.02 12.26 7.61
N LYS A 153 15.15 11.63 6.84
CA LYS A 153 15.11 11.76 5.38
C LYS A 153 14.50 13.10 4.98
N THR A 154 15.16 13.78 4.07
CA THR A 154 14.70 15.06 3.50
C THR A 154 14.31 14.87 2.03
N VAL A 155 13.67 15.87 1.43
CA VAL A 155 13.39 15.86 -0.02
C VAL A 155 14.69 15.69 -0.82
N GLY A 156 15.80 16.26 -0.34
CA GLY A 156 17.11 16.13 -0.98
C GLY A 156 17.65 14.71 -1.07
N ASP A 157 17.11 13.77 -0.29
CA ASP A 157 17.54 12.36 -0.27
C ASP A 157 16.68 11.49 -1.21
N THR A 158 15.67 12.08 -1.83
CA THR A 158 14.79 11.40 -2.82
C THR A 158 15.33 11.57 -4.24
N ASP A 159 14.82 10.75 -5.19
CA ASP A 159 15.19 10.90 -6.59
C ASP A 159 14.74 12.24 -7.18
N VAL A 160 13.58 12.74 -6.77
CA VAL A 160 13.13 14.10 -7.13
C VAL A 160 14.09 15.14 -6.55
N GLY A 161 14.58 14.95 -5.33
CA GLY A 161 15.56 15.81 -4.69
C GLY A 161 16.89 15.85 -5.42
N LYS A 162 17.37 14.73 -5.95
CA LYS A 162 18.59 14.66 -6.79
C LYS A 162 18.42 15.52 -8.04
N VAL A 163 17.32 15.33 -8.78
CA VAL A 163 17.01 16.13 -9.99
C VAL A 163 16.90 17.63 -9.66
N LEU A 164 16.31 17.98 -8.52
CA LEU A 164 16.23 19.38 -8.08
C LEU A 164 17.61 19.96 -7.77
N LYS A 165 18.51 19.21 -7.13
CA LYS A 165 19.89 19.66 -6.86
C LYS A 165 20.67 19.91 -8.16
N GLU A 166 20.54 19.04 -9.16
CA GLU A 166 21.15 19.22 -10.47
C GLU A 166 20.64 20.52 -11.14
N ARG A 167 19.31 20.73 -11.15
CA ARG A 167 18.73 21.96 -11.72
C ARG A 167 19.15 23.23 -10.97
N ILE A 168 19.31 23.17 -9.66
CA ILE A 168 19.80 24.29 -8.87
C ILE A 168 21.24 24.60 -9.27
N ALA A 169 22.12 23.60 -9.39
CA ALA A 169 23.48 23.77 -9.82
C ALA A 169 23.59 24.40 -11.23
N ASP A 170 22.76 23.95 -12.17
CA ASP A 170 22.68 24.52 -13.53
C ASP A 170 22.24 25.98 -13.51
N LEU A 171 21.27 26.35 -12.68
CA LEU A 171 20.80 27.74 -12.56
C LEU A 171 21.84 28.64 -11.88
N GLU A 172 22.56 28.14 -10.89
CA GLU A 172 23.65 28.84 -10.26
C GLU A 172 24.78 29.11 -11.27
N ALA A 173 25.19 28.11 -12.04
CA ALA A 173 26.18 28.26 -13.10
C ALA A 173 25.72 29.25 -14.19
N LEU A 174 24.46 29.22 -14.58
CA LEU A 174 23.87 30.17 -15.51
C LEU A 174 23.94 31.62 -14.95
N LEU A 175 23.55 31.78 -13.69
CA LEU A 175 23.57 33.07 -13.03
C LEU A 175 25.00 33.65 -12.96
N ASP A 176 25.98 32.81 -12.65
CA ASP A 176 27.40 33.23 -12.62
C ASP A 176 27.91 33.56 -14.02
N ALA A 177 27.49 32.86 -15.05
CA ALA A 177 27.84 33.20 -16.44
C ALA A 177 27.27 34.54 -16.89
N TYR A 178 26.05 34.90 -16.47
CA TYR A 178 25.49 36.24 -16.71
C TYR A 178 26.25 37.33 -15.91
N ARG A 179 26.52 37.09 -14.64
CA ARG A 179 27.23 38.05 -13.77
C ARG A 179 28.65 38.31 -14.22
N SER A 180 29.32 37.28 -14.75
CA SER A 180 30.70 37.42 -15.26
C SER A 180 30.76 37.97 -16.69
N GLY A 181 29.64 38.20 -17.36
CA GLY A 181 29.58 38.67 -18.74
C GLY A 181 29.91 37.61 -19.81
N GLN A 182 29.99 36.33 -19.43
CA GLN A 182 30.17 35.24 -20.37
C GLN A 182 28.94 35.04 -21.28
N ILE A 183 27.78 35.33 -20.74
CA ILE A 183 26.52 35.32 -21.47
C ILE A 183 25.95 36.74 -21.45
N ILE A 184 25.64 37.26 -22.63
CA ILE A 184 25.02 38.57 -22.80
C ILE A 184 23.60 38.34 -23.34
N GLU A 185 22.64 38.97 -22.67
CA GLU A 185 21.24 38.95 -23.14
C GLU A 185 21.15 39.65 -24.50
N LYS A 186 20.62 38.96 -25.51
CA LYS A 186 20.29 39.56 -26.78
C LYS A 186 18.94 40.24 -26.64
N ILE A 187 18.93 41.54 -26.53
CA ILE A 187 17.74 42.41 -26.63
C ILE A 187 17.17 42.41 -28.04
#